data_404ab8b02dfb33c104787eeed3a7a692
#
_entry.id   404ab8b02dfb33c104787eeed3a7a692
#
_cell.length_a   1.000
_cell.length_b   1.000
_cell.length_c   1.000
_cell.angle_alpha   90.00
_cell.angle_beta   90.00
_cell.angle_gamma   90.00
#
_symmetry.space_group_name_H-M   'P 1'
#
loop_
_entity.id
_entity.type
_entity.pdbx_description
1 polymer ?
#
loop_
_entity_poly.entity_id
_entity_poly.type
_entity_poly.pdbx_seq_one_letter_code
_entity_poly.pdbx_strand_id
1 'polypeptide(L)'
;MNSREIIEQQALETKKKEEEKNNDKKILKYNEEENKFVLGLVKALFLLILALSGNFLAETLSCQTQKIFSNMFAKHVVLFFLIYFTIDVVDRGDIPADPAKQLLDALALYIAFHLFTKMDFFMTMIVFGALCAIYILGNYRKLFDYKKEQSKNNPKMKELVADYEKKDKLYGNIQMYLYYGSIAGVLIGSTIYLLRKKAEYGKKFSYYTFFNGVQVCKGLQ
;
A
#
# COMPACT_ATOMS: atom_id res chain seq x y z
N MET A 1 -15.89 9.32 55.74
CA MET A 1 -15.47 8.46 54.65
C MET A 1 -14.55 7.39 55.21
N ASN A 2 -14.92 6.13 55.10
CA ASN A 2 -14.25 5.04 55.81
C ASN A 2 -12.95 4.67 55.05
N SER A 3 -11.86 4.39 55.76
CA SER A 3 -10.56 4.06 55.16
C SER A 3 -10.63 2.92 54.13
N ARG A 4 -11.61 2.06 54.20
CA ARG A 4 -11.90 1.02 53.21
C ARG A 4 -12.41 1.56 51.88
N GLU A 5 -13.26 2.55 51.89
CA GLU A 5 -13.81 3.21 50.66
C GLU A 5 -12.71 3.93 49.86
N ILE A 6 -11.76 4.54 50.55
CA ILE A 6 -10.63 5.23 49.92
C ILE A 6 -9.70 4.22 49.22
N ILE A 7 -9.42 3.07 49.84
CA ILE A 7 -8.58 2.02 49.28
C ILE A 7 -9.27 1.39 48.04
N GLU A 8 -10.58 1.20 48.08
CA GLU A 8 -11.35 0.62 46.99
C GLU A 8 -11.44 1.57 45.79
N GLN A 9 -11.61 2.87 46.03
CA GLN A 9 -11.55 3.89 44.98
C GLN A 9 -10.17 3.99 44.33
N GLN A 10 -9.09 3.96 45.12
CA GLN A 10 -7.72 3.97 44.57
C GLN A 10 -7.40 2.70 43.76
N ALA A 11 -7.90 1.54 44.18
CA ALA A 11 -7.73 0.29 43.43
C ALA A 11 -8.52 0.32 42.10
N LEU A 12 -9.71 0.94 42.09
CA LEU A 12 -10.54 1.09 40.90
C LEU A 12 -9.91 2.08 39.88
N GLU A 13 -9.35 3.18 40.38
CA GLU A 13 -8.62 4.13 39.53
C GLU A 13 -7.35 3.55 38.93
N THR A 14 -6.64 2.74 39.71
CA THR A 14 -5.42 2.06 39.22
C THR A 14 -5.76 1.05 38.13
N LYS A 15 -6.82 0.26 38.31
CA LYS A 15 -7.31 -0.66 37.28
C LYS A 15 -7.76 0.05 36.00
N LYS A 16 -8.49 1.15 36.11
CA LYS A 16 -8.89 1.96 34.94
C LYS A 16 -7.69 2.51 34.19
N LYS A 17 -6.68 3.01 34.88
CA LYS A 17 -5.42 3.51 34.26
C LYS A 17 -4.61 2.40 33.60
N GLU A 18 -4.64 1.18 34.14
CA GLU A 18 -4.00 0.02 33.51
C GLU A 18 -4.76 -0.47 32.27
N GLU A 19 -6.08 -0.48 32.30
CA GLU A 19 -6.91 -0.83 31.14
C GLU A 19 -6.76 0.21 30.01
N GLU A 20 -6.74 1.50 30.33
CA GLU A 20 -6.52 2.59 29.38
C GLU A 20 -5.13 2.49 28.74
N LYS A 21 -4.07 2.27 29.53
CA LYS A 21 -2.72 2.01 29.01
C LYS A 21 -2.61 0.75 28.14
N ASN A 22 -3.38 -0.28 28.46
CA ASN A 22 -3.36 -1.53 27.70
C ASN A 22 -4.13 -1.37 26.36
N ASN A 23 -5.19 -0.57 26.37
CA ASN A 23 -5.95 -0.20 25.16
C ASN A 23 -5.13 0.69 24.24
N ASP A 24 -4.45 1.70 24.78
CA ASP A 24 -3.54 2.55 24.01
C ASP A 24 -2.38 1.77 23.38
N LYS A 25 -1.81 0.81 24.11
CA LYS A 25 -0.80 -0.10 23.56
C LYS A 25 -1.32 -0.97 22.42
N LYS A 26 -2.58 -1.47 22.53
CA LYS A 26 -3.21 -2.26 21.46
C LYS A 26 -3.48 -1.40 20.22
N ILE A 27 -3.98 -0.18 20.41
CA ILE A 27 -4.24 0.76 19.32
C ILE A 27 -2.93 1.16 18.63
N LEU A 28 -1.87 1.44 19.38
CA LEU A 28 -0.56 1.77 18.84
C LEU A 28 0.03 0.62 18.05
N LYS A 29 -0.09 -0.61 18.54
CA LYS A 29 0.39 -1.81 17.85
C LYS A 29 -0.40 -2.07 16.55
N TYR A 30 -1.72 -1.91 16.60
CA TYR A 30 -2.59 -2.05 15.42
C TYR A 30 -2.22 -1.02 14.34
N ASN A 31 -2.05 0.25 14.72
CA ASN A 31 -1.65 1.31 13.79
C ASN A 31 -0.24 1.10 13.21
N GLU A 32 0.67 0.50 13.96
CA GLU A 32 2.01 0.16 13.49
C GLU A 32 1.99 -0.99 12.47
N GLU A 33 1.18 -2.02 12.71
CA GLU A 33 0.98 -3.13 11.77
C GLU A 33 0.30 -2.67 10.49
N GLU A 34 -0.73 -1.83 10.57
CA GLU A 34 -1.42 -1.24 9.42
C GLU A 34 -0.47 -0.38 8.57
N ASN A 35 0.37 0.44 9.21
CA ASN A 35 1.38 1.24 8.50
C ASN A 35 2.44 0.39 7.80
N LYS A 36 2.88 -0.71 8.41
CA LYS A 36 3.83 -1.64 7.78
C LYS A 36 3.20 -2.31 6.55
N PHE A 37 1.94 -2.70 6.65
CA PHE A 37 1.19 -3.29 5.55
C PHE A 37 1.03 -2.31 4.37
N VAL A 38 0.56 -1.09 4.63
CA VAL A 38 0.40 -0.06 3.60
C VAL A 38 1.73 0.26 2.90
N LEU A 39 2.81 0.40 3.67
CA LEU A 39 4.13 0.66 3.10
C LEU A 39 4.65 -0.54 2.28
N GLY A 40 4.33 -1.76 2.69
CA GLY A 40 4.60 -2.99 1.96
C GLY A 40 3.89 -3.02 0.60
N LEU A 41 2.59 -2.74 0.58
CA LEU A 41 1.79 -2.68 -0.65
C LEU A 41 2.31 -1.61 -1.63
N VAL A 42 2.66 -0.43 -1.14
CA VAL A 42 3.22 0.65 -1.98
C VAL A 42 4.56 0.25 -2.60
N LYS A 43 5.44 -0.41 -1.83
CA LYS A 43 6.71 -0.94 -2.36
C LYS A 43 6.47 -2.02 -3.41
N ALA A 44 5.55 -2.96 -3.14
CA ALA A 44 5.20 -4.02 -4.07
C ALA A 44 4.65 -3.44 -5.39
N LEU A 45 3.76 -2.45 -5.31
CA LEU A 45 3.22 -1.78 -6.49
C LEU A 45 4.30 -1.04 -7.29
N PHE A 46 5.23 -0.36 -6.59
CA PHE A 46 6.35 0.32 -7.24
C PHE A 46 7.29 -0.66 -7.96
N LEU A 47 7.65 -1.78 -7.32
CA LEU A 47 8.45 -2.85 -7.93
C LEU A 47 7.74 -3.46 -9.14
N LEU A 48 6.42 -3.60 -9.07
CA LEU A 48 5.61 -4.10 -10.15
C LEU A 48 5.62 -3.14 -11.36
N ILE A 49 5.49 -1.84 -11.12
CA ILE A 49 5.58 -0.81 -12.17
C ILE A 49 6.98 -0.82 -12.81
N LEU A 50 8.03 -0.97 -11.99
CA LEU A 50 9.39 -1.13 -12.50
C LEU A 50 9.57 -2.42 -13.33
N ALA A 51 8.96 -3.54 -12.91
CA ALA A 51 9.00 -4.80 -13.66
C ALA A 51 8.30 -4.68 -15.03
N LEU A 52 7.25 -3.87 -15.12
CA LEU A 52 6.55 -3.61 -16.38
C LEU A 52 7.32 -2.70 -17.33
N SER A 53 8.08 -1.74 -16.81
CA SER A 53 8.99 -0.93 -17.63
C SER A 53 10.13 -1.78 -18.23
N GLY A 54 10.29 -3.00 -17.74
CA GLY A 54 11.22 -4.01 -18.24
C GLY A 54 10.75 -4.78 -19.48
N ASN A 55 9.86 -4.22 -20.32
CA ASN A 55 9.50 -4.84 -21.62
C ASN A 55 10.75 -5.12 -22.47
N PHE A 56 11.80 -4.32 -22.30
CA PHE A 56 13.13 -4.54 -22.88
C PHE A 56 13.76 -5.88 -22.45
N LEU A 57 13.54 -6.32 -21.20
CA LEU A 57 14.02 -7.62 -20.70
C LEU A 57 13.32 -8.79 -21.40
N ALA A 58 12.05 -8.63 -21.77
CA ALA A 58 11.32 -9.68 -22.48
C ALA A 58 11.92 -9.99 -23.86
N GLU A 59 12.49 -9.00 -24.53
CA GLU A 59 13.12 -9.15 -25.86
C GLU A 59 14.46 -9.90 -25.78
N THR A 60 15.11 -9.94 -24.62
CA THR A 60 16.38 -10.68 -24.40
C THR A 60 16.18 -12.15 -24.08
N LEU A 61 14.96 -12.60 -23.85
CA LEU A 61 14.64 -13.98 -23.50
C LEU A 61 14.65 -14.89 -24.75
N SER A 62 14.78 -16.20 -24.53
CA SER A 62 14.73 -17.20 -25.62
C SER A 62 13.39 -17.12 -26.38
N CYS A 63 13.39 -17.46 -27.67
CA CYS A 63 12.21 -17.43 -28.54
C CYS A 63 11.02 -18.22 -27.96
N GLN A 64 11.27 -19.32 -27.27
CA GLN A 64 10.22 -20.13 -26.63
C GLN A 64 9.58 -19.36 -25.46
N THR A 65 10.38 -18.69 -24.64
CA THR A 65 9.91 -17.88 -23.52
C THR A 65 9.17 -16.63 -24.02
N GLN A 66 9.67 -15.98 -25.06
CA GLN A 66 8.98 -14.86 -25.70
C GLN A 66 7.58 -15.25 -26.21
N LYS A 67 7.44 -16.45 -26.78
CA LYS A 67 6.14 -16.98 -27.24
C LYS A 67 5.16 -17.18 -26.08
N ILE A 68 5.63 -17.64 -24.89
CA ILE A 68 4.80 -17.74 -23.69
C ILE A 68 4.38 -16.33 -23.25
N PHE A 69 5.30 -15.39 -23.18
CA PHE A 69 5.01 -14.00 -22.81
C PHE A 69 4.18 -13.24 -23.86
N SER A 70 4.05 -13.72 -25.09
CA SER A 70 3.11 -13.17 -26.07
C SER A 70 1.65 -13.53 -25.74
N ASN A 71 1.41 -14.62 -25.00
CA ASN A 71 0.08 -15.03 -24.60
C ASN A 71 -0.43 -14.19 -23.41
N MET A 72 -1.60 -13.55 -23.59
CA MET A 72 -2.17 -12.67 -22.56
C MET A 72 -2.52 -13.41 -21.26
N PHE A 73 -3.02 -14.63 -21.34
CA PHE A 73 -3.31 -15.44 -20.16
C PHE A 73 -2.02 -15.74 -19.37
N ALA A 74 -0.95 -16.15 -20.06
CA ALA A 74 0.34 -16.38 -19.43
C ALA A 74 0.88 -15.11 -18.75
N LYS A 75 0.71 -13.93 -19.36
CA LYS A 75 1.08 -12.64 -18.75
C LYS A 75 0.35 -12.39 -17.44
N HIS A 76 -0.95 -12.65 -17.39
CA HIS A 76 -1.73 -12.48 -16.16
C HIS A 76 -1.31 -13.45 -15.06
N VAL A 77 -1.03 -14.71 -15.40
CA VAL A 77 -0.55 -15.72 -14.45
C VAL A 77 0.82 -15.32 -13.89
N VAL A 78 1.76 -14.95 -14.76
CA VAL A 78 3.10 -14.51 -14.34
C VAL A 78 3.02 -13.26 -13.48
N LEU A 79 2.18 -12.29 -13.86
CA LEU A 79 1.97 -11.06 -13.10
C LEU A 79 1.42 -11.37 -11.69
N PHE A 80 0.44 -12.26 -11.59
CA PHE A 80 -0.12 -12.65 -10.29
C PHE A 80 0.94 -13.29 -9.38
N PHE A 81 1.74 -14.22 -9.91
CA PHE A 81 2.82 -14.82 -9.14
C PHE A 81 3.92 -13.81 -8.77
N LEU A 82 4.25 -12.88 -9.67
CA LEU A 82 5.17 -11.78 -9.36
C LEU A 82 4.68 -10.95 -8.16
N ILE A 83 3.40 -10.60 -8.14
CA ILE A 83 2.78 -9.88 -7.01
C ILE A 83 2.87 -10.73 -5.74
N TYR A 84 2.50 -12.00 -5.80
CA TYR A 84 2.52 -12.91 -4.66
C TYR A 84 3.92 -13.00 -4.04
N PHE A 85 4.95 -13.25 -4.85
CA PHE A 85 6.34 -13.30 -4.38
C PHE A 85 6.84 -11.93 -3.90
N THR A 86 6.41 -10.84 -4.53
CA THR A 86 6.84 -9.50 -4.11
C THR A 86 6.32 -9.15 -2.73
N ILE A 87 5.07 -9.52 -2.40
CA ILE A 87 4.51 -9.34 -1.06
C ILE A 87 5.35 -10.09 -0.03
N ASP A 88 5.70 -11.35 -0.30
CA ASP A 88 6.53 -12.15 0.60
C ASP A 88 7.91 -11.52 0.85
N VAL A 89 8.56 -11.05 -0.20
CA VAL A 89 9.89 -10.41 -0.10
C VAL A 89 9.83 -9.08 0.67
N VAL A 90 8.73 -8.33 0.54
CA VAL A 90 8.58 -7.01 1.17
C VAL A 90 8.13 -7.12 2.63
N ASP A 91 7.29 -8.12 2.93
CA ASP A 91 6.66 -8.33 4.25
C ASP A 91 7.49 -9.27 5.16
N ARG A 92 8.77 -9.52 4.84
CA ARG A 92 9.66 -10.31 5.71
C ARG A 92 9.87 -9.62 7.05
N GLY A 93 8.82 -9.70 7.89
CA GLY A 93 8.93 -9.58 9.32
C GLY A 93 9.33 -10.92 9.94
N ASP A 94 9.70 -10.92 11.22
CA ASP A 94 10.09 -12.11 11.98
C ASP A 94 8.93 -13.13 12.18
N ILE A 95 7.73 -12.81 11.72
CA ILE A 95 6.52 -13.65 11.87
C ILE A 95 6.14 -14.20 10.49
N PRO A 96 6.06 -15.53 10.30
CA PRO A 96 5.60 -16.12 9.05
C PRO A 96 4.16 -15.70 8.76
N ALA A 97 3.92 -15.14 7.56
CA ALA A 97 2.59 -14.77 7.12
C ALA A 97 1.73 -16.02 6.86
N ASP A 98 0.43 -15.92 7.14
CA ASP A 98 -0.52 -16.96 6.73
C ASP A 98 -0.62 -17.00 5.19
N PRO A 99 -0.31 -18.15 4.53
CA PRO A 99 -0.33 -18.25 3.08
C PRO A 99 -1.69 -17.91 2.45
N ALA A 100 -2.79 -18.21 3.15
CA ALA A 100 -4.14 -17.88 2.66
C ALA A 100 -4.38 -16.36 2.67
N LYS A 101 -3.95 -15.68 3.72
CA LYS A 101 -4.02 -14.22 3.80
C LYS A 101 -3.13 -13.57 2.72
N GLN A 102 -1.92 -14.06 2.55
CA GLN A 102 -0.99 -13.58 1.52
C GLN A 102 -1.58 -13.73 0.11
N LEU A 103 -2.29 -14.84 -0.15
CA LEU A 103 -2.97 -15.05 -1.43
C LEU A 103 -4.09 -14.03 -1.67
N LEU A 104 -4.88 -13.71 -0.63
CA LEU A 104 -5.93 -12.68 -0.70
C LEU A 104 -5.34 -11.29 -0.93
N ASP A 105 -4.26 -10.95 -0.24
CA ASP A 105 -3.55 -9.67 -0.41
C ASP A 105 -2.97 -9.56 -1.83
N ALA A 106 -2.40 -10.64 -2.36
CA ALA A 106 -1.93 -10.71 -3.74
C ALA A 106 -3.07 -10.51 -4.75
N LEU A 107 -4.23 -11.13 -4.51
CA LEU A 107 -5.40 -10.97 -5.36
C LEU A 107 -5.94 -9.54 -5.34
N ALA A 108 -6.03 -8.93 -4.15
CA ALA A 108 -6.45 -7.54 -4.00
C ALA A 108 -5.50 -6.58 -4.73
N LEU A 109 -4.19 -6.78 -4.58
CA LEU A 109 -3.17 -5.97 -5.25
C LEU A 109 -3.18 -6.18 -6.77
N TYR A 110 -3.42 -7.41 -7.24
CA TYR A 110 -3.57 -7.73 -8.66
C TYR A 110 -4.75 -6.98 -9.27
N ILE A 111 -5.91 -6.96 -8.59
CA ILE A 111 -7.09 -6.22 -9.05
C ILE A 111 -6.80 -4.71 -9.07
N ALA A 112 -6.22 -4.17 -7.99
CA ALA A 112 -5.85 -2.76 -7.90
C ALA A 112 -4.88 -2.35 -9.02
N PHE A 113 -3.87 -3.16 -9.28
CA PHE A 113 -2.93 -2.97 -10.38
C PHE A 113 -3.63 -2.98 -11.73
N HIS A 114 -4.54 -3.93 -11.95
CA HIS A 114 -5.29 -4.05 -13.21
C HIS A 114 -6.16 -2.81 -13.47
N LEU A 115 -6.81 -2.28 -12.44
CA LEU A 115 -7.55 -1.01 -12.51
C LEU A 115 -6.63 0.18 -12.77
N PHE A 116 -5.48 0.23 -12.08
CA PHE A 116 -4.46 1.26 -12.28
C PHE A 116 -3.96 1.34 -13.74
N THR A 117 -3.75 0.20 -14.39
CA THR A 117 -3.34 0.15 -15.80
C THR A 117 -4.45 0.57 -16.78
N LYS A 118 -5.70 0.64 -16.32
CA LYS A 118 -6.89 1.03 -17.10
C LYS A 118 -7.35 2.44 -16.73
N MET A 119 -6.42 3.37 -16.62
CA MET A 119 -6.69 4.79 -16.40
C MET A 119 -6.07 5.64 -17.52
N ASP A 120 -6.54 6.87 -17.66
CA ASP A 120 -5.89 7.86 -18.50
C ASP A 120 -4.50 8.22 -17.96
N PHE A 121 -3.58 8.55 -18.84
CA PHE A 121 -2.21 8.92 -18.48
C PHE A 121 -2.13 9.99 -17.38
N PHE A 122 -2.95 11.02 -17.47
CA PHE A 122 -2.95 12.12 -16.50
C PHE A 122 -3.36 11.63 -15.09
N MET A 123 -4.44 10.86 -14.99
CA MET A 123 -4.88 10.28 -13.72
C MET A 123 -3.86 9.27 -13.18
N THR A 124 -3.25 8.48 -14.05
CA THR A 124 -2.17 7.56 -13.68
C THR A 124 -0.99 8.32 -13.05
N MET A 125 -0.58 9.46 -13.62
CA MET A 125 0.51 10.28 -13.05
C MET A 125 0.16 10.87 -11.69
N ILE A 126 -1.09 11.32 -11.50
CA ILE A 126 -1.54 11.84 -10.19
C ILE A 126 -1.48 10.75 -9.13
N VAL A 127 -2.07 9.58 -9.41
CA VAL A 127 -2.07 8.46 -8.45
C VAL A 127 -0.64 7.96 -8.19
N PHE A 128 0.18 7.85 -9.22
CA PHE A 128 1.59 7.47 -9.06
C PHE A 128 2.36 8.47 -8.19
N GLY A 129 2.16 9.77 -8.40
CA GLY A 129 2.76 10.81 -7.56
C GLY A 129 2.31 10.73 -6.10
N ALA A 130 1.03 10.44 -5.87
CA ALA A 130 0.50 10.21 -4.52
C ALA A 130 1.14 8.99 -3.85
N LEU A 131 1.32 7.86 -4.57
CA LEU A 131 2.01 6.67 -4.06
C LEU A 131 3.47 6.96 -3.73
N CYS A 132 4.18 7.72 -4.57
CA CYS A 132 5.54 8.18 -4.28
C CYS A 132 5.59 9.05 -3.01
N ALA A 133 4.63 9.96 -2.84
CA ALA A 133 4.55 10.80 -1.64
C ALA A 133 4.28 9.95 -0.38
N ILE A 134 3.40 8.96 -0.43
CA ILE A 134 3.15 8.00 0.66
C ILE A 134 4.46 7.30 1.06
N TYR A 135 5.22 6.83 0.09
CA TYR A 135 6.50 6.15 0.33
C TYR A 135 7.52 7.07 1.00
N ILE A 136 7.66 8.29 0.50
CA ILE A 136 8.58 9.30 1.07
C ILE A 136 8.19 9.63 2.51
N LEU A 137 6.90 9.91 2.76
CA LEU A 137 6.40 10.19 4.11
C LEU A 137 6.64 9.02 5.06
N GLY A 138 6.44 7.78 4.60
CA GLY A 138 6.73 6.58 5.38
C GLY A 138 8.20 6.46 5.78
N ASN A 139 9.13 6.84 4.90
CA ASN A 139 10.55 6.88 5.23
C ASN A 139 10.90 7.96 6.25
N TYR A 140 10.27 9.15 6.17
CA TYR A 140 10.44 10.20 7.18
C TYR A 140 9.91 9.74 8.55
N ARG A 141 8.77 9.05 8.61
CA ARG A 141 8.22 8.51 9.85
C ARG A 141 9.17 7.52 10.51
N LYS A 142 9.75 6.60 9.75
CA LYS A 142 10.79 5.67 10.25
C LYS A 142 12.01 6.41 10.81
N LEU A 143 12.43 7.50 10.14
CA LEU A 143 13.53 8.33 10.63
C LEU A 143 13.18 9.03 11.95
N PHE A 144 11.94 9.50 12.12
CA PHE A 144 11.49 10.11 13.37
C PHE A 144 11.42 9.08 14.50
N ASP A 145 10.92 7.87 14.23
CA ASP A 145 10.89 6.80 15.22
C ASP A 145 12.31 6.43 15.69
N TYR A 146 13.24 6.29 14.76
CA TYR A 146 14.65 6.04 15.10
C TYR A 146 15.27 7.14 15.97
N LYS A 147 15.06 8.41 15.60
CA LYS A 147 15.56 9.56 16.38
C LYS A 147 14.89 9.64 17.76
N LYS A 148 13.63 9.32 17.87
CA LYS A 148 12.87 9.26 19.12
C LYS A 148 13.45 8.20 20.06
N GLU A 149 13.76 7.00 19.55
CA GLU A 149 14.39 5.95 20.35
C GLU A 149 15.77 6.36 20.88
N GLN A 150 16.61 6.94 20.05
CA GLN A 150 17.92 7.45 20.50
C GLN A 150 17.82 8.56 21.55
N SER A 151 16.77 9.37 21.49
CA SER A 151 16.58 10.53 22.38
C SER A 151 15.90 10.17 23.71
N LYS A 152 15.23 9.00 23.80
CA LYS A 152 14.51 8.57 25.01
C LYS A 152 15.40 8.49 26.27
N ASN A 153 16.65 8.15 26.10
CA ASN A 153 17.59 7.95 27.22
C ASN A 153 18.22 9.26 27.72
N ASN A 154 17.93 10.39 27.10
CA ASN A 154 18.51 11.67 27.47
C ASN A 154 17.43 12.65 27.99
N PRO A 155 17.38 12.95 29.30
CA PRO A 155 16.34 13.79 29.89
C PRO A 155 16.33 15.24 29.34
N LYS A 156 17.46 15.70 28.77
CA LYS A 156 17.54 17.03 28.13
C LYS A 156 16.89 17.11 26.76
N MET A 157 16.50 15.99 26.18
CA MET A 157 15.90 15.90 24.83
C MET A 157 14.39 15.67 24.81
N LYS A 158 13.68 15.81 25.93
CA LYS A 158 12.23 15.59 26.02
C LYS A 158 11.42 16.46 25.03
N GLU A 159 11.81 17.70 24.87
CA GLU A 159 11.14 18.63 23.94
C GLU A 159 11.32 18.21 22.47
N LEU A 160 12.52 17.73 22.12
CA LEU A 160 12.81 17.21 20.79
C LEU A 160 12.02 15.93 20.47
N VAL A 161 11.85 15.05 21.46
CA VAL A 161 11.01 13.84 21.32
C VAL A 161 9.55 14.22 21.07
N ALA A 162 9.01 15.19 21.79
CA ALA A 162 7.65 15.68 21.59
C ALA A 162 7.44 16.29 20.19
N ASP A 163 8.43 17.00 19.66
CA ASP A 163 8.40 17.54 18.29
C ASP A 163 8.39 16.41 17.23
N TYR A 164 9.20 15.38 17.42
CA TYR A 164 9.18 14.21 16.54
C TYR A 164 7.83 13.44 16.58
N GLU A 165 7.23 13.29 17.76
CA GLU A 165 5.91 12.69 17.90
C GLU A 165 4.82 13.48 17.16
N LYS A 166 4.86 14.81 17.27
CA LYS A 166 3.93 15.70 16.57
C LYS A 166 4.09 15.59 15.04
N LYS A 167 5.33 15.55 14.55
CA LYS A 167 5.63 15.40 13.13
C LYS A 167 5.23 14.02 12.61
N ASP A 168 5.51 12.97 13.35
CA ASP A 168 5.10 11.60 12.97
C ASP A 168 3.58 11.50 12.84
N LYS A 169 2.83 12.03 13.81
CA LYS A 169 1.37 12.05 13.77
C LYS A 169 0.81 12.85 12.59
N LEU A 170 1.42 14.02 12.30
CA LEU A 170 1.03 14.83 11.15
C LEU A 170 1.27 14.08 9.82
N TYR A 171 2.45 13.48 9.66
CA TYR A 171 2.81 12.74 8.45
C TYR A 171 1.98 11.47 8.30
N GLY A 172 1.64 10.80 9.41
CA GLY A 172 0.71 9.67 9.42
C GLY A 172 -0.67 10.03 8.90
N ASN A 173 -1.23 11.16 9.35
CA ASN A 173 -2.53 11.63 8.87
C ASN A 173 -2.49 11.97 7.37
N ILE A 174 -1.46 12.67 6.90
CA ILE A 174 -1.30 13.00 5.47
C ILE A 174 -1.16 11.70 4.65
N GLN A 175 -0.37 10.76 5.11
CA GLN A 175 -0.17 9.46 4.46
C GLN A 175 -1.49 8.70 4.32
N MET A 176 -2.33 8.70 5.36
CA MET A 176 -3.65 8.07 5.35
C MET A 176 -4.60 8.73 4.33
N TYR A 177 -4.65 10.07 4.29
CA TYR A 177 -5.46 10.78 3.28
C TYR A 177 -5.00 10.51 1.86
N LEU A 178 -3.70 10.48 1.62
CA LEU A 178 -3.14 10.15 0.31
C LEU A 178 -3.45 8.70 -0.08
N TYR A 179 -3.41 7.77 0.86
CA TYR A 179 -3.75 6.37 0.62
C TYR A 179 -5.20 6.20 0.17
N TYR A 180 -6.16 6.73 0.94
CA TYR A 180 -7.58 6.66 0.55
C TYR A 180 -7.86 7.47 -0.72
N GLY A 181 -7.20 8.61 -0.89
CA GLY A 181 -7.26 9.40 -2.12
C GLY A 181 -6.75 8.63 -3.34
N SER A 182 -5.68 7.86 -3.18
CA SER A 182 -5.16 7.00 -4.26
C SER A 182 -6.12 5.88 -4.63
N ILE A 183 -6.74 5.22 -3.64
CA ILE A 183 -7.76 4.19 -3.90
C ILE A 183 -8.95 4.80 -4.65
N ALA A 184 -9.48 5.93 -4.16
CA ALA A 184 -10.57 6.64 -4.83
C ALA A 184 -10.17 7.07 -6.25
N GLY A 185 -8.95 7.57 -6.43
CA GLY A 185 -8.39 7.97 -7.73
C GLY A 185 -8.33 6.81 -8.73
N VAL A 186 -7.90 5.61 -8.28
CA VAL A 186 -7.88 4.41 -9.12
C VAL A 186 -9.30 4.01 -9.53
N LEU A 187 -10.24 3.97 -8.60
CA LEU A 187 -11.63 3.58 -8.88
C LEU A 187 -12.32 4.58 -9.83
N ILE A 188 -12.18 5.86 -9.58
CA ILE A 188 -12.77 6.92 -10.40
C ILE A 188 -12.10 6.95 -11.77
N GLY A 189 -10.76 6.96 -11.80
CA GLY A 189 -10.00 7.04 -13.05
C GLY A 189 -10.25 5.85 -13.98
N SER A 190 -10.26 4.62 -13.45
CA SER A 190 -10.56 3.42 -14.22
C SER A 190 -12.01 3.39 -14.72
N THR A 191 -12.97 3.87 -13.90
CA THR A 191 -14.39 3.97 -14.30
C THR A 191 -14.58 4.98 -15.41
N ILE A 192 -14.01 6.18 -15.31
CA ILE A 192 -14.08 7.22 -16.35
C ILE A 192 -13.48 6.70 -17.65
N TYR A 193 -12.32 6.04 -17.57
CA TYR A 193 -11.66 5.46 -18.75
C TYR A 193 -12.50 4.36 -19.39
N LEU A 194 -13.11 3.48 -18.59
CA LEU A 194 -14.03 2.44 -19.06
C LEU A 194 -15.24 3.05 -19.82
N LEU A 195 -15.88 4.06 -19.22
CA LEU A 195 -17.04 4.72 -19.82
C LEU A 195 -16.66 5.43 -21.14
N ARG A 196 -15.51 6.08 -21.17
CA ARG A 196 -14.98 6.72 -22.40
C ARG A 196 -14.74 5.67 -23.50
N LYS A 197 -14.08 4.55 -23.17
CA LYS A 197 -13.84 3.49 -24.14
C LYS A 197 -15.13 2.80 -24.59
N LYS A 198 -16.10 2.62 -23.70
CA LYS A 198 -17.42 2.12 -24.07
C LYS A 198 -18.16 3.05 -25.04
N ALA A 199 -18.09 4.37 -24.83
CA ALA A 199 -18.65 5.35 -25.74
C ALA A 199 -17.93 5.37 -27.12
N GLU A 200 -16.58 5.27 -27.10
CA GLU A 200 -15.76 5.26 -28.32
C GLU A 200 -16.00 4.03 -29.21
N TYR A 201 -16.11 2.84 -28.62
CA TYR A 201 -16.29 1.60 -29.37
C TYR A 201 -17.77 1.23 -29.61
N GLY A 202 -18.70 1.83 -28.90
CA GLY A 202 -20.14 1.61 -29.04
C GLY A 202 -20.53 0.13 -28.94
N LYS A 203 -21.24 -0.38 -29.99
CA LYS A 203 -21.69 -1.77 -30.06
C LYS A 203 -20.57 -2.82 -30.18
N LYS A 204 -19.35 -2.40 -30.53
CA LYS A 204 -18.18 -3.29 -30.66
C LYS A 204 -17.39 -3.41 -29.35
N PHE A 205 -17.83 -2.73 -28.29
CA PHE A 205 -17.15 -2.78 -26.99
C PHE A 205 -17.30 -4.17 -26.35
N SER A 206 -16.17 -4.75 -25.91
CA SER A 206 -16.12 -6.01 -25.15
C SER A 206 -15.38 -5.80 -23.84
N TYR A 207 -16.02 -6.08 -22.73
CA TYR A 207 -15.39 -6.04 -21.40
C TYR A 207 -14.20 -6.99 -21.29
N TYR A 208 -14.32 -8.20 -21.87
CA TYR A 208 -13.20 -9.14 -21.90
C TYR A 208 -11.98 -8.56 -22.60
N THR A 209 -12.16 -7.96 -23.78
CA THR A 209 -11.08 -7.32 -24.54
C THR A 209 -10.55 -6.07 -23.81
N PHE A 210 -11.41 -5.34 -23.11
CA PHE A 210 -10.98 -4.17 -22.34
C PHE A 210 -10.05 -4.57 -21.18
N PHE A 211 -10.39 -5.60 -20.42
CA PHE A 211 -9.56 -6.02 -19.27
C PHE A 211 -8.38 -6.89 -19.69
N ASN A 212 -8.57 -7.86 -20.58
CA ASN A 212 -7.58 -8.88 -20.91
C ASN A 212 -6.95 -8.71 -22.30
N GLY A 213 -7.43 -7.80 -23.12
CA GLY A 213 -6.96 -7.60 -24.49
C GLY A 213 -5.74 -6.70 -24.59
N VAL A 214 -4.99 -6.85 -25.68
CA VAL A 214 -3.91 -5.94 -26.06
C VAL A 214 -4.52 -4.62 -26.56
N GLN A 215 -4.12 -3.51 -25.96
CA GLN A 215 -4.45 -2.19 -26.50
C GLN A 215 -3.46 -1.84 -27.61
N VAL A 216 -3.95 -1.77 -28.83
CA VAL A 216 -3.17 -1.27 -29.96
C VAL A 216 -3.25 0.25 -29.95
N CYS A 217 -2.15 0.93 -29.62
CA CYS A 217 -2.06 2.38 -29.71
C CYS A 217 -1.96 2.79 -31.19
N LYS A 218 -3.05 3.30 -31.74
CA LYS A 218 -3.04 3.92 -33.07
C LYS A 218 -2.27 5.25 -32.95
N GLY A 219 -1.05 5.29 -33.42
CA GLY A 219 -0.24 6.51 -33.41
C GLY A 219 1.24 6.34 -33.13
N LEU A 220 1.68 5.11 -32.82
CA LEU A 220 3.09 4.74 -32.64
C LEU A 220 3.60 3.84 -33.78
N GLN A 221 2.89 3.86 -34.95
CA GLN A 221 3.38 3.24 -36.18
C GLN A 221 4.02 4.27 -37.06
#